data_b6a20f87de292898972a45c6932bee35
#
_entry.id   b6a20f87de292898972a45c6932bee35
#
_cell.length_a   1.000
_cell.length_b   1.000
_cell.length_c   1.000
_cell.angle_alpha   90.00
_cell.angle_beta   90.00
_cell.angle_gamma   90.00
#
_symmetry.space_group_name_H-M   'P 1'
#
loop_
_entity.id
_entity.type
_entity.pdbx_description
1 polymer ?
#
loop_
_entity_poly.entity_id
_entity_poly.type
_entity_poly.pdbx_seq_one_letter_code
_entity_poly.pdbx_strand_id
1 'polypeptide(L)'
;VQELRFDEKLVLFKFMQRELGITDMKQLARQMNLPEEEGINESTGNTLFIEYFFKQPGCRIPETKLRVYDENIRRYTQKIGENRGGLTWKYFQYLSLLFTEIYLDRWFSDKESFQQELTDFLHDEDDRTLGQIGFQDFDLAKMNKLAYMSATGSGKTLILHVNILQFSYYLKRAKRINASIDINNVILLTPNEGMSRQHLEELKISGIPAKIFVKEGPLKFDGNEVLIIDINKLDDVGKDKTVSVDSFETNNLLLVDEGHRGLVGGEKWVGYRQKMA
;
A
#
# COMPACT_ATOMS: atom_id res chain seq x y z
N VAL A 1 -26.83 22.86 0.08
CA VAL A 1 -26.06 21.72 0.61
C VAL A 1 -24.60 22.01 0.30
N GLN A 2 -23.72 21.95 1.31
CA GLN A 2 -22.29 22.20 1.11
C GLN A 2 -21.69 20.97 0.41
N GLU A 3 -20.93 21.17 -0.65
CA GLU A 3 -20.28 20.09 -1.39
C GLU A 3 -19.23 19.41 -0.48
N LEU A 4 -19.19 18.07 -0.50
CA LEU A 4 -18.20 17.29 0.25
C LEU A 4 -16.78 17.57 -0.27
N ARG A 5 -15.86 17.78 0.65
CA ARG A 5 -14.43 17.89 0.34
C ARG A 5 -13.89 16.54 -0.12
N PHE A 6 -12.74 16.56 -0.76
CA PHE A 6 -12.09 15.34 -1.28
C PHE A 6 -11.84 14.30 -0.20
N ASP A 7 -11.33 14.70 0.96
CA ASP A 7 -11.07 13.80 2.09
C ASP A 7 -12.34 13.15 2.65
N GLU A 8 -13.47 13.82 2.52
CA GLU A 8 -14.79 13.29 2.93
C GLU A 8 -15.35 12.25 1.96
N LYS A 9 -14.83 12.20 0.72
CA LYS A 9 -15.19 11.21 -0.31
C LYS A 9 -14.29 9.95 -0.28
N LEU A 10 -13.28 9.87 0.60
CA LEU A 10 -12.37 8.73 0.69
C LEU A 10 -13.01 7.56 1.48
N VAL A 11 -13.91 6.83 0.85
CA VAL A 11 -14.72 5.77 1.47
C VAL A 11 -13.86 4.70 2.16
N LEU A 12 -12.81 4.18 1.50
CA LEU A 12 -11.92 3.21 2.11
C LEU A 12 -11.23 3.74 3.38
N PHE A 13 -10.81 5.01 3.36
CA PHE A 13 -10.19 5.64 4.52
C PHE A 13 -11.18 5.74 5.70
N LYS A 14 -12.42 6.17 5.43
CA LYS A 14 -13.50 6.20 6.44
C LYS A 14 -13.85 4.81 6.96
N PHE A 15 -13.87 3.81 6.09
CA PHE A 15 -14.05 2.41 6.49
C PHE A 15 -12.98 1.97 7.48
N MET A 16 -11.69 2.24 7.19
CA MET A 16 -10.59 1.92 8.09
C MET A 16 -10.69 2.66 9.44
N GLN A 17 -11.15 3.91 9.42
CA GLN A 17 -11.42 4.66 10.64
C GLN A 17 -12.50 3.96 11.49
N ARG A 18 -13.62 3.55 10.86
CA ARG A 18 -14.69 2.82 11.54
C ARG A 18 -14.18 1.51 12.16
N GLU A 19 -13.39 0.74 11.42
CA GLU A 19 -12.86 -0.54 11.91
C GLU A 19 -11.94 -0.38 13.14
N LEU A 20 -11.22 0.72 13.21
CA LEU A 20 -10.34 1.06 14.35
C LEU A 20 -11.03 1.92 15.43
N GLY A 21 -12.33 2.25 15.30
CA GLY A 21 -13.07 3.08 16.25
C GLY A 21 -12.63 4.56 16.24
N ILE A 22 -12.01 5.03 15.15
CA ILE A 22 -11.54 6.42 15.03
C ILE A 22 -12.72 7.31 14.62
N THR A 23 -13.17 8.17 15.51
CA THR A 23 -14.27 9.11 15.27
C THR A 23 -13.80 10.51 14.86
N ASP A 24 -12.58 10.90 15.28
CA ASP A 24 -11.98 12.19 14.95
C ASP A 24 -10.47 12.03 14.71
N MET A 25 -10.06 12.17 13.43
CA MET A 25 -8.65 12.10 13.04
C MET A 25 -7.80 13.23 13.61
N LYS A 26 -8.38 14.40 13.87
CA LYS A 26 -7.62 15.52 14.47
C LYS A 26 -7.32 15.24 15.94
N GLN A 27 -8.28 14.66 16.64
CA GLN A 27 -8.07 14.23 18.02
C GLN A 27 -7.02 13.12 18.09
N LEU A 28 -7.13 12.10 17.26
CA LEU A 28 -6.15 11.03 17.16
C LEU A 28 -4.75 11.57 16.88
N ALA A 29 -4.64 12.47 15.89
CA ALA A 29 -3.36 13.09 15.54
C ALA A 29 -2.73 13.86 16.72
N ARG A 30 -3.53 14.59 17.49
CA ARG A 30 -3.03 15.32 18.68
C ARG A 30 -2.52 14.37 19.77
N GLN A 31 -3.15 13.22 19.93
CA GLN A 31 -2.75 12.22 20.92
C GLN A 31 -1.51 11.43 20.50
N MET A 32 -1.44 11.04 19.22
CA MET A 32 -0.39 10.17 18.72
C MET A 32 0.86 10.93 18.19
N ASN A 33 0.79 12.25 18.01
CA ASN A 33 1.91 13.04 17.48
C ASN A 33 2.82 13.58 18.61
N LEU A 34 2.89 12.86 19.72
CA LEU A 34 3.76 13.19 20.84
C LEU A 34 5.00 12.27 20.76
N PRO A 35 6.21 12.79 21.01
CA PRO A 35 7.42 11.96 20.98
C PRO A 35 7.37 10.75 21.93
N GLU A 36 6.72 10.87 23.06
CA GLU A 36 6.52 9.80 24.06
C GLU A 36 5.56 8.70 23.58
N GLU A 37 4.78 8.94 22.55
CA GLU A 37 3.89 7.95 21.92
C GLU A 37 4.54 7.20 20.75
N GLU A 38 5.79 7.53 20.42
CA GLU A 38 6.55 6.86 19.37
C GLU A 38 7.37 5.70 19.95
N GLY A 39 7.51 4.62 19.18
CA GLY A 39 8.38 3.51 19.55
C GLY A 39 7.63 2.31 20.13
N ILE A 40 8.34 1.57 20.98
CA ILE A 40 7.92 0.27 21.51
C ILE A 40 7.80 0.37 23.03
N ASN A 41 6.72 -0.16 23.57
CA ASN A 41 6.56 -0.37 25.01
C ASN A 41 7.47 -1.53 25.46
N GLU A 42 8.48 -1.23 26.28
CA GLU A 42 9.46 -2.21 26.74
C GLU A 42 8.86 -3.37 27.53
N SER A 43 7.74 -3.16 28.22
CA SER A 43 7.10 -4.19 29.04
C SER A 43 6.25 -5.17 28.23
N THR A 44 5.64 -4.73 27.13
CA THR A 44 4.74 -5.55 26.31
C THR A 44 5.38 -5.97 24.98
N GLY A 45 6.39 -5.24 24.52
CA GLY A 45 7.01 -5.40 23.22
C GLY A 45 6.15 -4.90 22.04
N ASN A 46 4.98 -4.33 22.28
CA ASN A 46 4.12 -3.76 21.25
C ASN A 46 4.54 -2.32 20.92
N THR A 47 4.12 -1.80 19.75
CA THR A 47 4.20 -0.36 19.53
C THR A 47 3.22 0.39 20.44
N LEU A 48 3.58 1.59 20.87
CA LEU A 48 2.68 2.45 21.65
C LEU A 48 1.42 2.80 20.84
N PHE A 49 1.55 2.93 19.51
CA PHE A 49 0.43 3.17 18.63
C PHE A 49 -0.62 2.05 18.64
N ILE A 50 -0.21 0.77 18.64
CA ILE A 50 -1.19 -0.32 18.65
C ILE A 50 -1.86 -0.45 20.01
N GLU A 51 -1.15 -0.15 21.10
CA GLU A 51 -1.73 -0.18 22.46
C GLU A 51 -2.84 0.85 22.65
N TYR A 52 -2.79 1.96 21.93
CA TYR A 52 -3.89 2.90 21.85
C TYR A 52 -5.16 2.23 21.33
N PHE A 53 -5.05 1.44 20.23
CA PHE A 53 -6.20 0.78 19.63
C PHE A 53 -6.75 -0.39 20.45
N PHE A 54 -5.96 -1.03 21.30
CA PHE A 54 -6.48 -2.04 22.24
C PHE A 54 -7.50 -1.45 23.22
N LYS A 55 -7.36 -0.17 23.54
CA LYS A 55 -8.22 0.55 24.49
C LYS A 55 -9.29 1.41 23.79
N GLN A 56 -9.26 1.47 22.47
CA GLN A 56 -10.13 2.37 21.70
C GLN A 56 -11.58 1.86 21.69
N PRO A 57 -12.54 2.60 22.26
CA PRO A 57 -13.95 2.25 22.18
C PRO A 57 -14.42 2.18 20.73
N GLY A 58 -15.18 1.13 20.41
CA GLY A 58 -15.70 0.95 19.06
C GLY A 58 -14.72 0.35 18.04
N CYS A 59 -13.49 0.01 18.43
CA CYS A 59 -12.61 -0.80 17.59
C CYS A 59 -13.27 -2.15 17.32
N ARG A 60 -13.44 -2.49 16.02
CA ARG A 60 -14.11 -3.71 15.57
C ARG A 60 -13.14 -4.86 15.29
N ILE A 61 -11.85 -4.56 15.24
CA ILE A 61 -10.81 -5.55 14.99
C ILE A 61 -10.43 -6.19 16.32
N PRO A 62 -10.50 -7.52 16.45
CA PRO A 62 -10.08 -8.22 17.66
C PRO A 62 -8.61 -7.89 18.02
N GLU A 63 -8.34 -7.72 19.32
CA GLU A 63 -6.99 -7.44 19.83
C GLU A 63 -5.96 -8.47 19.34
N THR A 64 -6.34 -9.73 19.25
CA THR A 64 -5.48 -10.80 18.73
C THR A 64 -5.01 -10.55 17.29
N LYS A 65 -5.87 -10.01 16.43
CA LYS A 65 -5.51 -9.60 15.07
C LYS A 65 -4.64 -8.35 15.07
N LEU A 66 -4.99 -7.35 15.86
CA LEU A 66 -4.18 -6.13 15.99
C LEU A 66 -2.75 -6.43 16.43
N ARG A 67 -2.56 -7.38 17.35
CA ARG A 67 -1.23 -7.85 17.77
C ARG A 67 -0.44 -8.47 16.61
N VAL A 68 -1.08 -9.27 15.77
CA VAL A 68 -0.44 -9.87 14.59
C VAL A 68 -0.01 -8.78 13.60
N TYR A 69 -0.86 -7.79 13.35
CA TYR A 69 -0.54 -6.67 12.45
C TYR A 69 0.65 -5.86 12.99
N ASP A 70 0.65 -5.55 14.28
CA ASP A 70 1.74 -4.83 14.92
C ASP A 70 3.06 -5.63 14.87
N GLU A 71 3.03 -6.91 15.16
CA GLU A 71 4.20 -7.79 15.05
C GLU A 71 4.78 -7.81 13.63
N ASN A 72 3.91 -7.90 12.62
CA ASN A 72 4.30 -7.82 11.23
C ASN A 72 4.99 -6.48 10.93
N ILE A 73 4.36 -5.36 11.28
CA ILE A 73 4.91 -4.01 11.06
C ILE A 73 6.27 -3.88 11.75
N ARG A 74 6.41 -4.29 13.02
CA ARG A 74 7.68 -4.24 13.76
C ARG A 74 8.78 -5.06 13.07
N ARG A 75 8.46 -6.27 12.64
CA ARG A 75 9.39 -7.14 11.91
C ARG A 75 9.88 -6.51 10.61
N TYR A 76 8.97 -5.88 9.84
CA TYR A 76 9.35 -5.19 8.61
C TYR A 76 10.16 -3.93 8.90
N THR A 77 9.77 -3.18 9.93
CA THR A 77 10.49 -1.99 10.40
C THR A 77 11.93 -2.34 10.78
N GLN A 78 12.12 -3.40 11.56
CA GLN A 78 13.44 -3.89 11.91
C GLN A 78 14.26 -4.21 10.65
N LYS A 79 13.69 -5.01 9.73
CA LYS A 79 14.38 -5.41 8.51
C LYS A 79 14.84 -4.21 7.67
N ILE A 80 13.97 -3.25 7.39
CA ILE A 80 14.35 -2.11 6.55
C ILE A 80 15.21 -1.07 7.30
N GLY A 81 15.21 -1.12 8.64
CA GLY A 81 15.97 -0.25 9.52
C GLY A 81 17.40 -0.74 9.84
N GLU A 82 17.72 -2.01 9.59
CA GLU A 82 19.01 -2.63 9.94
C GLU A 82 20.23 -1.81 9.47
N ASN A 83 20.24 -1.38 8.23
CA ASN A 83 21.33 -0.60 7.64
C ASN A 83 21.12 0.92 7.75
N ARG A 84 20.14 1.38 8.55
CA ARG A 84 19.80 2.79 8.74
C ARG A 84 20.06 3.28 10.18
N GLY A 85 20.60 2.41 11.04
CA GLY A 85 20.76 2.73 12.46
C GLY A 85 19.47 2.70 13.27
N GLY A 86 18.45 2.02 12.76
CA GLY A 86 17.11 1.95 13.33
C GLY A 86 16.10 2.81 12.57
N LEU A 87 14.82 2.57 12.83
CA LEU A 87 13.71 3.31 12.24
C LEU A 87 12.56 3.37 13.22
N THR A 88 12.02 4.57 13.41
CA THR A 88 10.80 4.81 14.20
C THR A 88 9.78 5.52 13.33
N TRP A 89 8.55 5.03 13.33
CA TRP A 89 7.47 5.60 12.55
C TRP A 89 6.80 6.75 13.29
N LYS A 90 6.38 7.75 12.51
CA LYS A 90 5.37 8.72 12.95
C LYS A 90 3.98 8.09 12.89
N TYR A 91 3.01 8.59 13.68
CA TYR A 91 1.66 8.01 13.74
C TYR A 91 1.00 7.83 12.38
N PHE A 92 1.10 8.80 11.48
CA PHE A 92 0.46 8.73 10.16
C PHE A 92 1.12 7.69 9.24
N GLN A 93 2.44 7.47 9.39
CA GLN A 93 3.17 6.41 8.69
C GLN A 93 2.73 5.05 9.22
N TYR A 94 2.70 4.90 10.55
CA TYR A 94 2.23 3.66 11.19
C TYR A 94 0.79 3.33 10.79
N LEU A 95 -0.12 4.32 10.79
CA LEU A 95 -1.51 4.13 10.34
C LEU A 95 -1.58 3.68 8.88
N SER A 96 -0.76 4.23 7.99
CA SER A 96 -0.71 3.78 6.60
C SER A 96 -0.33 2.31 6.49
N LEU A 97 0.64 1.86 7.30
CA LEU A 97 1.06 0.46 7.36
C LEU A 97 -0.02 -0.43 7.98
N LEU A 98 -0.67 0.01 9.06
CA LEU A 98 -1.76 -0.72 9.71
C LEU A 98 -2.97 -0.88 8.79
N PHE A 99 -3.36 0.17 8.06
CA PHE A 99 -4.43 0.10 7.07
C PHE A 99 -4.09 -0.89 5.94
N THR A 100 -2.83 -0.95 5.53
CA THR A 100 -2.36 -1.94 4.55
C THR A 100 -2.45 -3.37 5.10
N GLU A 101 -2.06 -3.62 6.36
CA GLU A 101 -2.21 -4.92 7.01
C GLU A 101 -3.69 -5.37 7.01
N ILE A 102 -4.59 -4.48 7.45
CA ILE A 102 -6.03 -4.76 7.49
C ILE A 102 -6.57 -5.07 6.10
N TYR A 103 -6.19 -4.25 5.10
CA TYR A 103 -6.64 -4.43 3.72
C TYR A 103 -6.18 -5.77 3.14
N LEU A 104 -4.90 -6.08 3.24
CA LEU A 104 -4.32 -7.29 2.68
C LEU A 104 -4.80 -8.55 3.42
N ASP A 105 -4.97 -8.49 4.75
CA ASP A 105 -5.54 -9.63 5.49
C ASP A 105 -6.95 -9.96 4.99
N ARG A 106 -7.81 -8.96 4.81
CA ARG A 106 -9.18 -9.15 4.30
C ARG A 106 -9.17 -9.59 2.83
N TRP A 107 -8.39 -8.93 1.99
CA TRP A 107 -8.28 -9.25 0.57
C TRP A 107 -7.83 -10.69 0.30
N PHE A 108 -6.81 -11.16 1.00
CA PHE A 108 -6.29 -12.51 0.83
C PHE A 108 -7.06 -13.59 1.61
N SER A 109 -7.88 -13.20 2.58
CA SER A 109 -8.69 -14.15 3.35
C SER A 109 -10.06 -14.42 2.70
N ASP A 110 -10.79 -13.34 2.35
CA ASP A 110 -12.13 -13.42 1.73
C ASP A 110 -12.43 -12.07 1.05
N LYS A 111 -12.03 -11.95 -0.20
CA LYS A 111 -12.19 -10.69 -0.96
C LYS A 111 -13.63 -10.40 -1.33
N GLU A 112 -14.46 -11.43 -1.51
CA GLU A 112 -15.89 -11.31 -1.82
C GLU A 112 -16.65 -10.72 -0.62
N SER A 113 -16.43 -11.25 0.57
CA SER A 113 -17.00 -10.70 1.82
C SER A 113 -16.50 -9.28 2.07
N PHE A 114 -15.22 -9.02 1.84
CA PHE A 114 -14.66 -7.69 2.01
C PHE A 114 -15.23 -6.67 1.03
N GLN A 115 -15.47 -7.06 -0.22
CA GLN A 115 -16.14 -6.23 -1.21
C GLN A 115 -17.57 -5.87 -0.79
N GLN A 116 -18.31 -6.84 -0.28
CA GLN A 116 -19.68 -6.60 0.21
C GLN A 116 -19.68 -5.65 1.42
N GLU A 117 -18.81 -5.86 2.39
CA GLU A 117 -18.67 -4.96 3.56
C GLU A 117 -18.36 -3.50 3.17
N LEU A 118 -17.50 -3.32 2.15
CA LEU A 118 -17.17 -1.98 1.64
C LEU A 118 -18.33 -1.35 0.88
N THR A 119 -19.10 -2.15 0.13
CA THR A 119 -20.27 -1.69 -0.61
C THR A 119 -21.39 -1.28 0.35
N ASP A 120 -21.66 -2.09 1.38
CA ASP A 120 -22.64 -1.76 2.41
C ASP A 120 -22.25 -0.48 3.16
N PHE A 121 -20.96 -0.34 3.50
CA PHE A 121 -20.46 0.87 4.12
C PHE A 121 -20.57 2.10 3.21
N LEU A 122 -20.32 1.95 1.91
CA LEU A 122 -20.49 3.02 0.91
C LEU A 122 -21.94 3.50 0.88
N HIS A 123 -22.90 2.58 0.87
CA HIS A 123 -24.32 2.92 0.86
C HIS A 123 -24.72 3.66 2.15
N ASP A 124 -24.30 3.16 3.30
CA ASP A 124 -24.55 3.84 4.59
C ASP A 124 -23.98 5.27 4.61
N GLU A 125 -22.79 5.49 4.06
CA GLU A 125 -22.16 6.81 4.00
C GLU A 125 -22.82 7.71 2.94
N ASP A 126 -23.26 7.17 1.80
CA ASP A 126 -23.93 7.93 0.77
C ASP A 126 -25.33 8.38 1.24
N ASP A 127 -26.05 7.53 1.96
CA ASP A 127 -27.32 7.87 2.61
C ASP A 127 -27.15 9.00 3.62
N ARG A 128 -26.11 8.94 4.48
CA ARG A 128 -25.78 10.00 5.44
C ARG A 128 -25.43 11.32 4.79
N THR A 129 -24.86 11.28 3.60
CA THR A 129 -24.43 12.46 2.83
C THR A 129 -25.43 12.88 1.77
N LEU A 130 -26.64 12.32 1.78
CA LEU A 130 -27.73 12.61 0.83
C LEU A 130 -27.30 12.41 -0.64
N GLY A 131 -26.61 11.32 -0.93
CA GLY A 131 -26.16 10.97 -2.27
C GLY A 131 -24.99 11.81 -2.81
N GLN A 132 -24.28 12.56 -1.97
CA GLN A 132 -23.19 13.43 -2.43
C GLN A 132 -21.87 12.68 -2.73
N ILE A 133 -21.71 11.47 -2.23
CA ILE A 133 -20.54 10.65 -2.55
C ILE A 133 -20.61 10.23 -4.01
N GLY A 134 -21.79 9.73 -4.46
CA GLY A 134 -22.09 9.45 -5.87
C GLY A 134 -21.21 8.39 -6.51
N PHE A 135 -20.63 7.48 -5.72
CA PHE A 135 -19.85 6.36 -6.23
C PHE A 135 -20.74 5.14 -6.50
N GLN A 136 -20.34 4.36 -7.49
CA GLN A 136 -20.91 3.04 -7.73
C GLN A 136 -20.37 2.02 -6.72
N ASP A 137 -21.06 0.89 -6.61
CA ASP A 137 -20.62 -0.24 -5.78
C ASP A 137 -19.18 -0.64 -6.07
N PHE A 138 -18.53 -1.18 -5.06
CA PHE A 138 -17.17 -1.67 -5.21
C PHE A 138 -17.15 -2.88 -6.16
N ASP A 139 -16.31 -2.79 -7.19
CA ASP A 139 -16.08 -3.85 -8.16
C ASP A 139 -14.79 -4.61 -7.78
N LEU A 140 -14.89 -5.92 -7.59
CA LEU A 140 -13.74 -6.77 -7.25
C LEU A 140 -12.56 -6.58 -8.20
N ALA A 141 -12.82 -6.40 -9.50
CA ALA A 141 -11.78 -6.19 -10.49
C ALA A 141 -11.02 -4.86 -10.30
N LYS A 142 -11.60 -3.91 -9.56
CA LYS A 142 -11.00 -2.60 -9.26
C LYS A 142 -10.43 -2.50 -7.85
N MET A 143 -10.80 -3.41 -6.96
CA MET A 143 -10.30 -3.46 -5.59
C MET A 143 -8.85 -3.93 -5.47
N ASN A 144 -8.23 -4.38 -6.54
CA ASN A 144 -6.80 -4.70 -6.59
C ASN A 144 -5.89 -3.45 -6.60
N LYS A 145 -6.43 -2.26 -6.33
CA LYS A 145 -5.72 -0.97 -6.40
C LYS A 145 -5.81 -0.23 -5.08
N LEU A 146 -4.66 0.13 -4.52
CA LEU A 146 -4.55 1.01 -3.36
C LEU A 146 -3.79 2.28 -3.73
N ALA A 147 -4.27 3.42 -3.26
CA ALA A 147 -3.61 4.71 -3.42
C ALA A 147 -3.30 5.32 -2.06
N TYR A 148 -2.08 5.80 -1.89
CA TYR A 148 -1.61 6.50 -0.69
C TYR A 148 -1.37 7.96 -1.02
N MET A 149 -2.03 8.84 -0.28
CA MET A 149 -1.82 10.28 -0.38
C MET A 149 -1.01 10.77 0.81
N SER A 150 0.19 11.23 0.56
CA SER A 150 1.09 11.73 1.60
C SER A 150 1.88 12.94 1.08
N ALA A 151 2.17 13.88 1.98
CA ALA A 151 2.99 15.05 1.66
C ALA A 151 4.41 14.66 1.20
N THR A 152 5.07 15.55 0.49
CA THR A 152 6.50 15.39 0.17
C THR A 152 7.31 15.32 1.47
N GLY A 153 8.30 14.44 1.54
CA GLY A 153 9.11 14.22 2.74
C GLY A 153 8.44 13.39 3.84
N SER A 154 7.23 12.85 3.63
CA SER A 154 6.51 12.05 4.62
C SER A 154 7.00 10.60 4.78
N GLY A 155 8.07 10.19 4.09
CA GLY A 155 8.60 8.82 4.16
C GLY A 155 7.91 7.82 3.23
N LYS A 156 7.26 8.28 2.16
CA LYS A 156 6.56 7.42 1.18
C LYS A 156 7.41 6.24 0.69
N THR A 157 8.70 6.47 0.42
CA THR A 157 9.62 5.44 -0.04
C THR A 157 9.75 4.29 0.96
N LEU A 158 9.87 4.58 2.24
CA LEU A 158 9.97 3.55 3.28
C LEU A 158 8.64 2.82 3.50
N ILE A 159 7.52 3.53 3.40
CA ILE A 159 6.18 2.92 3.43
C ILE A 159 6.03 1.94 2.25
N LEU A 160 6.44 2.35 1.04
CA LEU A 160 6.44 1.49 -0.15
C LEU A 160 7.28 0.22 0.06
N HIS A 161 8.46 0.34 0.68
CA HIS A 161 9.31 -0.82 1.01
C HIS A 161 8.60 -1.80 1.96
N VAL A 162 7.94 -1.28 3.00
CA VAL A 162 7.16 -2.13 3.90
C VAL A 162 5.96 -2.75 3.16
N ASN A 163 5.28 -2.01 2.28
CA ASN A 163 4.16 -2.55 1.50
C ASN A 163 4.57 -3.74 0.63
N ILE A 164 5.79 -3.76 0.07
CA ILE A 164 6.34 -4.92 -0.63
C ILE A 164 6.42 -6.14 0.31
N LEU A 165 6.90 -5.93 1.53
CA LEU A 165 7.05 -7.00 2.52
C LEU A 165 5.70 -7.49 3.03
N GLN A 166 4.75 -6.59 3.28
CA GLN A 166 3.37 -6.90 3.65
C GLN A 166 2.70 -7.75 2.57
N PHE A 167 2.71 -7.29 1.33
CA PHE A 167 2.14 -8.04 0.22
C PHE A 167 2.75 -9.44 0.09
N SER A 168 4.08 -9.53 0.15
CA SER A 168 4.80 -10.81 0.08
C SER A 168 4.41 -11.76 1.20
N TYR A 169 4.17 -11.25 2.40
CA TYR A 169 3.71 -12.06 3.54
C TYR A 169 2.31 -12.64 3.29
N TYR A 170 1.34 -11.79 2.91
CA TYR A 170 -0.02 -12.23 2.68
C TYR A 170 -0.14 -13.15 1.47
N LEU A 171 0.60 -12.88 0.40
CA LEU A 171 0.68 -13.77 -0.77
C LEU A 171 1.21 -15.15 -0.38
N LYS A 172 2.31 -15.23 0.39
CA LYS A 172 2.86 -16.50 0.87
C LYS A 172 1.88 -17.25 1.75
N ARG A 173 1.12 -16.55 2.60
CA ARG A 173 0.07 -17.13 3.43
C ARG A 173 -1.07 -17.69 2.56
N ALA A 174 -1.53 -16.95 1.58
CA ALA A 174 -2.58 -17.36 0.66
C ALA A 174 -2.15 -18.56 -0.19
N LYS A 175 -0.91 -18.59 -0.70
CA LYS A 175 -0.36 -19.74 -1.43
C LYS A 175 -0.34 -21.05 -0.64
N ARG A 176 -0.21 -21.02 0.68
CA ARG A 176 -0.30 -22.22 1.52
C ARG A 176 -1.70 -22.83 1.53
N ILE A 177 -2.73 -22.01 1.29
CA ILE A 177 -4.14 -22.43 1.26
C ILE A 177 -4.52 -22.81 -0.17
N ASN A 178 -4.10 -22.00 -1.14
CA ASN A 178 -4.36 -22.22 -2.56
C ASN A 178 -3.10 -21.92 -3.38
N ALA A 179 -2.42 -22.97 -3.85
CA ALA A 179 -1.16 -22.86 -4.58
C ALA A 179 -1.28 -22.15 -5.96
N SER A 180 -2.51 -22.00 -6.47
CA SER A 180 -2.74 -21.27 -7.73
C SER A 180 -2.65 -19.76 -7.60
N ILE A 181 -2.70 -19.24 -6.36
CA ILE A 181 -2.54 -17.80 -6.10
C ILE A 181 -1.06 -17.45 -6.24
N ASP A 182 -0.71 -16.73 -7.28
CA ASP A 182 0.66 -16.27 -7.54
C ASP A 182 0.66 -14.90 -8.21
N ILE A 183 1.85 -14.31 -8.34
CA ILE A 183 2.13 -13.16 -9.18
C ILE A 183 3.37 -13.45 -10.01
N ASN A 184 3.45 -12.84 -11.20
CA ASN A 184 4.58 -13.02 -12.09
C ASN A 184 5.78 -12.17 -11.66
N ASN A 185 5.55 -10.89 -11.36
CA ASN A 185 6.63 -9.97 -11.03
C ASN A 185 6.21 -8.98 -9.94
N VAL A 186 7.21 -8.42 -9.25
CA VAL A 186 7.07 -7.19 -8.45
C VAL A 186 7.74 -6.06 -9.23
N ILE A 187 6.96 -5.09 -9.71
CA ILE A 187 7.44 -4.03 -10.59
C ILE A 187 7.27 -2.68 -9.91
N LEU A 188 8.33 -1.88 -9.88
CA LEU A 188 8.30 -0.49 -9.44
C LEU A 188 8.45 0.45 -10.64
N LEU A 189 7.38 1.16 -10.98
CA LEU A 189 7.40 2.19 -12.01
C LEU A 189 7.87 3.53 -11.43
N THR A 190 8.82 4.13 -12.10
CA THR A 190 9.38 5.44 -11.74
C THR A 190 9.24 6.42 -12.90
N PRO A 191 9.16 7.73 -12.65
CA PRO A 191 8.97 8.73 -13.70
C PRO A 191 10.21 9.00 -14.55
N ASN A 192 11.40 8.62 -14.08
CA ASN A 192 12.66 8.82 -14.80
C ASN A 192 13.79 7.95 -14.24
N GLU A 193 14.89 7.88 -14.99
CA GLU A 193 16.06 7.06 -14.66
C GLU A 193 16.75 7.50 -13.36
N GLY A 194 16.78 8.79 -13.05
CA GLY A 194 17.38 9.29 -11.80
C GLY A 194 16.66 8.74 -10.58
N MET A 195 15.33 8.73 -10.59
CA MET A 195 14.51 8.13 -9.54
C MET A 195 14.65 6.60 -9.51
N SER A 196 14.79 5.94 -10.66
CA SER A 196 15.06 4.50 -10.71
C SER A 196 16.35 4.13 -9.95
N ARG A 197 17.41 4.90 -10.13
CA ARG A 197 18.69 4.70 -9.43
C ARG A 197 18.56 4.98 -7.93
N GLN A 198 17.86 6.04 -7.56
CA GLN A 198 17.60 6.35 -6.16
C GLN A 198 16.83 5.21 -5.47
N HIS A 199 15.76 4.70 -6.08
CA HIS A 199 15.01 3.56 -5.53
C HIS A 199 15.85 2.29 -5.44
N LEU A 200 16.74 2.03 -6.41
CA LEU A 200 17.64 0.88 -6.34
C LEU A 200 18.53 0.94 -5.08
N GLU A 201 19.16 2.09 -4.83
CA GLU A 201 20.01 2.28 -3.64
C GLU A 201 19.20 2.19 -2.34
N GLU A 202 18.03 2.80 -2.29
CA GLU A 202 17.16 2.76 -1.12
C GLU A 202 16.63 1.35 -0.81
N LEU A 203 16.23 0.56 -1.83
CA LEU A 203 15.82 -0.83 -1.67
C LEU A 203 16.99 -1.70 -1.19
N LYS A 204 18.19 -1.46 -1.72
CA LYS A 204 19.42 -2.15 -1.28
C LYS A 204 19.72 -1.88 0.20
N ILE A 205 19.63 -0.62 0.65
CA ILE A 205 19.80 -0.27 2.07
C ILE A 205 18.73 -0.98 2.92
N SER A 206 17.50 -1.11 2.43
CA SER A 206 16.42 -1.83 3.11
C SER A 206 16.52 -3.36 3.04
N GLY A 207 17.57 -3.91 2.44
CA GLY A 207 17.75 -5.36 2.30
C GLY A 207 16.69 -6.03 1.41
N ILE A 208 16.12 -5.28 0.47
CA ILE A 208 15.14 -5.77 -0.51
C ILE A 208 15.86 -5.94 -1.86
N PRO A 209 15.96 -7.17 -2.39
CA PRO A 209 16.59 -7.39 -3.69
C PRO A 209 15.86 -6.61 -4.78
N ALA A 210 16.60 -5.88 -5.59
CA ALA A 210 16.06 -5.09 -6.68
C ALA A 210 17.04 -4.92 -7.81
N LYS A 211 16.54 -4.72 -9.03
CA LYS A 211 17.35 -4.38 -10.21
C LYS A 211 16.65 -3.41 -11.12
N ILE A 212 17.41 -2.61 -11.82
CA ILE A 212 16.90 -1.75 -12.89
C ILE A 212 16.69 -2.61 -14.14
N PHE A 213 15.54 -2.42 -14.76
CA PHE A 213 15.23 -3.08 -16.03
C PHE A 213 16.22 -2.67 -17.15
N VAL A 214 16.77 -3.65 -17.83
CA VAL A 214 17.65 -3.49 -19.00
C VAL A 214 17.08 -4.31 -20.16
N LYS A 215 16.86 -3.69 -21.31
CA LYS A 215 16.19 -4.30 -22.47
C LYS A 215 16.84 -5.61 -22.96
N GLU A 216 18.15 -5.72 -22.85
CA GLU A 216 18.93 -6.87 -23.34
C GLU A 216 19.00 -8.03 -22.33
N GLY A 217 18.33 -7.89 -21.16
CA GLY A 217 18.30 -8.91 -20.12
C GLY A 217 17.14 -9.90 -20.28
N PRO A 218 17.17 -11.03 -19.55
CA PRO A 218 16.06 -11.97 -19.53
C PRO A 218 14.79 -11.31 -18.99
N LEU A 219 13.67 -11.47 -19.69
CA LEU A 219 12.35 -10.95 -19.29
C LEU A 219 11.71 -11.79 -18.16
N LYS A 220 12.22 -13.00 -17.90
CA LYS A 220 11.78 -13.81 -16.76
C LYS A 220 12.59 -13.45 -15.52
N PHE A 221 11.88 -12.98 -14.51
CA PHE A 221 12.46 -12.59 -13.24
C PHE A 221 12.21 -13.70 -12.23
N ASP A 222 13.20 -13.95 -11.40
CA ASP A 222 13.09 -14.84 -10.26
C ASP A 222 12.26 -14.09 -9.18
N GLY A 223 10.95 -14.22 -9.17
CA GLY A 223 9.93 -13.48 -8.40
C GLY A 223 10.26 -12.94 -6.98
N ASN A 224 11.54 -13.01 -6.60
CA ASN A 224 12.12 -12.55 -5.36
C ASN A 224 12.74 -11.14 -5.43
N GLU A 225 12.86 -10.55 -6.62
CA GLU A 225 13.46 -9.23 -6.84
C GLU A 225 12.42 -8.21 -7.32
N VAL A 226 12.60 -6.96 -6.88
CA VAL A 226 11.83 -5.82 -7.41
C VAL A 226 12.46 -5.35 -8.71
N LEU A 227 11.68 -5.35 -9.80
CA LEU A 227 12.07 -4.81 -11.08
C LEU A 227 11.73 -3.33 -11.16
N ILE A 228 12.74 -2.48 -11.23
CA ILE A 228 12.56 -1.03 -11.33
C ILE A 228 12.56 -0.61 -12.79
N ILE A 229 11.49 0.05 -13.23
CA ILE A 229 11.32 0.46 -14.63
C ILE A 229 11.05 1.97 -14.70
N ASP A 230 11.89 2.66 -15.47
CA ASP A 230 11.56 4.01 -15.92
C ASP A 230 10.45 3.94 -16.97
N ILE A 231 9.34 4.63 -16.74
CA ILE A 231 8.18 4.60 -17.65
C ILE A 231 8.52 5.03 -19.07
N ASN A 232 9.53 5.88 -19.25
CA ASN A 232 9.97 6.32 -20.59
C ASN A 232 10.63 5.18 -21.40
N LYS A 233 10.96 4.05 -20.76
CA LYS A 233 11.45 2.85 -21.41
C LYS A 233 10.34 1.91 -21.88
N LEU A 234 9.07 2.23 -21.58
CA LEU A 234 7.89 1.48 -22.01
C LEU A 234 7.29 2.07 -23.28
N ASP A 235 6.81 1.21 -24.17
CA ASP A 235 6.04 1.60 -25.37
C ASP A 235 5.02 0.49 -25.68
N ASP A 236 4.01 0.78 -26.50
CA ASP A 236 3.01 -0.22 -26.93
C ASP A 236 3.61 -1.26 -27.91
N VAL A 237 4.60 -0.90 -28.70
CA VAL A 237 5.15 -1.76 -29.78
C VAL A 237 6.63 -2.11 -29.59
N GLY A 238 7.33 -1.49 -28.65
CA GLY A 238 8.77 -1.66 -28.45
C GLY A 238 9.60 -1.16 -29.64
N LYS A 239 10.42 -0.12 -29.42
CA LYS A 239 11.37 0.45 -30.39
C LYS A 239 12.79 0.21 -29.89
N ASP A 240 13.81 0.65 -30.64
CA ASP A 240 15.23 0.40 -30.28
C ASP A 240 15.62 0.69 -28.83
N LYS A 241 14.95 1.67 -28.17
CA LYS A 241 15.22 2.06 -26.79
C LYS A 241 14.09 1.72 -25.81
N THR A 242 12.96 1.15 -26.27
CA THR A 242 11.78 0.87 -25.47
C THR A 242 11.41 -0.62 -25.57
N VAL A 243 10.63 -1.09 -24.58
CA VAL A 243 10.10 -2.46 -24.51
C VAL A 243 8.60 -2.40 -24.53
N SER A 244 7.97 -3.35 -25.19
CA SER A 244 6.53 -3.50 -25.19
C SER A 244 6.02 -3.80 -23.77
N VAL A 245 4.96 -3.12 -23.36
CA VAL A 245 4.28 -3.39 -22.11
C VAL A 245 3.78 -4.83 -22.03
N ASP A 246 3.35 -5.39 -23.15
CA ASP A 246 2.86 -6.77 -23.27
C ASP A 246 3.93 -7.83 -22.96
N SER A 247 5.22 -7.44 -22.95
CA SER A 247 6.34 -8.34 -22.62
C SER A 247 6.42 -8.70 -21.13
N PHE A 248 5.71 -7.97 -20.25
CA PHE A 248 5.75 -8.20 -18.79
C PHE A 248 4.68 -9.16 -18.30
N GLU A 249 3.86 -9.72 -19.20
CA GLU A 249 2.70 -10.53 -18.86
C GLU A 249 1.71 -9.75 -17.96
N THR A 250 0.63 -10.38 -17.55
CA THR A 250 -0.34 -9.84 -16.59
C THR A 250 -0.09 -10.42 -15.19
N ASN A 251 -0.87 -10.01 -14.20
CA ASN A 251 -0.80 -10.54 -12.84
C ASN A 251 0.52 -10.20 -12.12
N ASN A 252 0.84 -8.92 -12.08
CA ASN A 252 2.01 -8.40 -11.37
C ASN A 252 1.59 -7.57 -10.15
N LEU A 253 2.45 -7.52 -9.12
CA LEU A 253 2.38 -6.44 -8.14
C LEU A 253 3.02 -5.19 -8.74
N LEU A 254 2.21 -4.20 -9.05
CA LEU A 254 2.68 -2.95 -9.62
C LEU A 254 2.71 -1.85 -8.57
N LEU A 255 3.88 -1.34 -8.28
CA LEU A 255 4.13 -0.20 -7.41
C LEU A 255 4.41 1.02 -8.29
N VAL A 256 3.79 2.16 -7.99
CA VAL A 256 3.94 3.37 -8.79
C VAL A 256 4.33 4.52 -7.88
N ASP A 257 5.55 5.01 -8.02
CA ASP A 257 5.97 6.24 -7.36
C ASP A 257 5.53 7.45 -8.17
N GLU A 258 5.18 8.54 -7.46
CA GLU A 258 4.64 9.77 -8.05
C GLU A 258 3.43 9.53 -8.99
N GLY A 259 2.53 8.64 -8.60
CA GLY A 259 1.37 8.20 -9.41
C GLY A 259 0.47 9.34 -9.92
N HIS A 260 0.51 10.52 -9.28
CA HIS A 260 -0.22 11.72 -9.71
C HIS A 260 0.28 12.29 -11.03
N ARG A 261 1.56 12.11 -11.38
CA ARG A 261 2.12 12.60 -12.66
C ARG A 261 1.45 11.96 -13.87
N GLY A 262 0.96 10.75 -13.74
CA GLY A 262 0.23 10.07 -14.80
C GLY A 262 -1.22 10.52 -14.97
N LEU A 263 -1.80 11.21 -14.00
CA LEU A 263 -3.15 11.75 -14.11
C LEU A 263 -3.19 13.05 -14.93
N VAL A 264 -2.09 13.80 -14.94
CA VAL A 264 -1.97 15.08 -15.64
C VAL A 264 -1.25 14.95 -17.00
N GLY A 265 -0.46 13.90 -17.19
CA GLY A 265 0.44 13.70 -18.33
C GLY A 265 -0.08 12.80 -19.46
N GLY A 266 -1.33 12.36 -19.44
CA GLY A 266 -1.97 11.68 -20.57
C GLY A 266 -2.17 10.17 -20.40
N GLU A 267 -2.92 9.62 -21.34
CA GLU A 267 -3.45 8.26 -21.42
C GLU A 267 -2.39 7.13 -21.30
N LYS A 268 -1.13 7.39 -21.65
CA LYS A 268 -0.05 6.39 -21.62
C LYS A 268 0.18 5.78 -20.22
N TRP A 269 0.30 6.60 -19.18
CA TRP A 269 0.52 6.11 -17.82
C TRP A 269 -0.61 5.24 -17.30
N VAL A 270 -1.84 5.63 -17.61
CA VAL A 270 -3.04 4.88 -17.21
C VAL A 270 -3.12 3.57 -17.98
N GLY A 271 -2.89 3.62 -19.30
CA GLY A 271 -2.91 2.44 -20.17
C GLY A 271 -1.85 1.40 -19.78
N TYR A 272 -0.61 1.82 -19.55
CA TYR A 272 0.47 0.90 -19.16
C TYR A 272 0.22 0.22 -17.80
N ARG A 273 -0.27 0.99 -16.81
CA ARG A 273 -0.64 0.41 -15.52
C ARG A 273 -1.76 -0.62 -15.61
N GLN A 274 -2.76 -0.37 -16.47
CA GLN A 274 -3.87 -1.31 -16.65
C GLN A 274 -3.45 -2.59 -17.38
N LYS A 275 -2.50 -2.50 -18.32
CA LYS A 275 -1.99 -3.66 -19.05
C LYS A 275 -1.05 -4.54 -18.23
N MET A 276 -0.32 -3.96 -17.27
CA MET A 276 0.69 -4.67 -16.46
C MET A 276 0.13 -5.23 -15.15
N ALA A 277 -0.94 -4.67 -14.62
CA ALA A 277 -1.60 -5.14 -13.40
C ALA A 277 -2.55 -6.30 -13.72
#